data_15f9353f502e16e61bec142a68caa1fa
#
_entry.id   15f9353f502e16e61bec142a68caa1fa
#
_cell.length_a   1.000
_cell.length_b   1.000
_cell.length_c   1.000
_cell.angle_alpha   90.00
_cell.angle_beta   90.00
_cell.angle_gamma   90.00
#
_symmetry.space_group_name_H-M   'P 1'
#
loop_
_entity.id
_entity.type
_entity.pdbx_description
1 polymer ?
#
loop_
_entity_poly.entity_id
_entity_poly.type
_entity_poly.pdbx_seq_one_letter_code
_entity_poly.pdbx_strand_id
1 'polypeptide(L)'
;MNNKSIGFFDSGIGGITILNSIIKLLPNENTIYLADSINSPYGRKSNEELIKICKKNVEFLINSGCKLIVIACNTATTNSISYLRQNYKIPFIGIEPAIKPAALNTKTGKIGVLATKGTLGSNLFEKTSTLHGQNIEIIEKQVTGLVELIEKGIFSGSKIDTLLEKYITPMINIGIDKLVLGCTHYPLVINSIEKITKKTIEVLECSHPVALQTKKILCSLNLENLEKTEIKNIFYTNGNDNILKALLDEKFEIFKI
;
A
#
# COMPACT_ATOMS: atom_id res chain seq x y z
N MET A 1 20.41 21.50 5.09
CA MET A 1 19.04 21.67 4.59
C MET A 1 18.60 20.39 3.93
N ASN A 2 17.52 19.78 4.39
CA ASN A 2 17.11 18.47 3.87
C ASN A 2 15.80 18.57 3.08
N ASN A 3 15.85 19.34 1.97
CA ASN A 3 14.73 19.52 1.04
C ASN A 3 14.59 18.39 0.00
N LYS A 4 15.36 17.30 0.16
CA LYS A 4 15.23 16.12 -0.69
C LYS A 4 13.86 15.47 -0.48
N SER A 5 13.35 14.80 -1.51
CA SER A 5 12.01 14.21 -1.51
C SER A 5 11.93 12.90 -0.74
N ILE A 6 10.75 12.59 -0.21
CA ILE A 6 10.37 11.22 0.13
C ILE A 6 9.97 10.52 -1.18
N GLY A 7 10.64 9.41 -1.50
CA GLY A 7 10.32 8.59 -2.67
C GLY A 7 9.25 7.56 -2.34
N PHE A 8 8.37 7.29 -3.28
CA PHE A 8 7.35 6.23 -3.19
C PHE A 8 7.39 5.39 -4.44
N PHE A 9 7.20 4.09 -4.33
CA PHE A 9 6.81 3.29 -5.48
C PHE A 9 5.73 2.27 -5.14
N ASP A 10 4.87 2.02 -6.11
CA ASP A 10 3.84 0.99 -6.08
C ASP A 10 3.74 0.31 -7.46
N SER A 11 3.06 -0.82 -7.50
CA SER A 11 2.71 -1.51 -8.75
C SER A 11 1.75 -0.71 -9.65
N GLY A 12 1.21 0.40 -9.16
CA GLY A 12 0.27 1.25 -9.87
C GLY A 12 -0.24 2.41 -9.03
N ILE A 13 -1.56 2.63 -9.06
CA ILE A 13 -2.22 3.77 -8.40
C ILE A 13 -2.59 3.52 -6.93
N GLY A 14 -2.50 2.29 -6.45
CA GLY A 14 -3.00 1.91 -5.11
C GLY A 14 -2.33 2.67 -3.97
N GLY A 15 -1.03 2.90 -4.07
CA GLY A 15 -0.24 3.60 -3.05
C GLY A 15 -0.56 5.10 -2.87
N ILE A 16 -1.46 5.68 -3.69
CA ILE A 16 -1.91 7.07 -3.55
C ILE A 16 -2.54 7.30 -2.16
N THR A 17 -3.23 6.31 -1.60
CA THR A 17 -3.82 6.41 -0.26
C THR A 17 -2.76 6.62 0.82
N ILE A 18 -1.61 5.95 0.69
CA ILE A 18 -0.45 6.10 1.57
C ILE A 18 0.24 7.45 1.34
N LEU A 19 0.45 7.83 0.07
CA LEU A 19 1.01 9.14 -0.30
C LEU A 19 0.20 10.27 0.33
N ASN A 20 -1.13 10.26 0.17
CA ASN A 20 -2.02 11.29 0.72
C ASN A 20 -1.97 11.33 2.26
N SER A 21 -1.89 10.18 2.92
CA SER A 21 -1.77 10.11 4.38
C SER A 21 -0.43 10.72 4.86
N ILE A 22 0.65 10.49 4.13
CA ILE A 22 1.98 11.05 4.44
C ILE A 22 2.00 12.55 4.19
N ILE A 23 1.50 13.04 3.05
CA ILE A 23 1.42 14.49 2.74
C ILE A 23 0.59 15.22 3.82
N LYS A 24 -0.53 14.65 4.23
CA LYS A 24 -1.36 15.23 5.29
C LYS A 24 -0.62 15.34 6.63
N LEU A 25 0.18 14.34 6.99
CA LEU A 25 0.92 14.30 8.25
C LEU A 25 2.23 15.10 8.21
N LEU A 26 2.84 15.22 7.03
CA LEU A 26 4.15 15.80 6.77
C LEU A 26 4.06 16.85 5.62
N PRO A 27 3.31 17.94 5.80
CA PRO A 27 2.98 18.88 4.72
C PRO A 27 4.18 19.69 4.21
N ASN A 28 5.30 19.65 4.88
CA ASN A 28 6.53 20.35 4.46
C ASN A 28 7.49 19.46 3.66
N GLU A 29 7.14 18.18 3.41
CA GLU A 29 7.99 17.26 2.69
C GLU A 29 7.70 17.26 1.18
N ASN A 30 8.76 17.32 0.38
CA ASN A 30 8.67 17.06 -1.04
C ASN A 30 8.44 15.56 -1.29
N THR A 31 7.67 15.20 -2.31
CA THR A 31 7.38 13.81 -2.65
C THR A 31 7.65 13.50 -4.12
N ILE A 32 8.15 12.29 -4.37
CA ILE A 32 8.26 11.70 -5.70
C ILE A 32 7.58 10.34 -5.66
N TYR A 33 6.53 10.17 -6.43
CA TYR A 33 5.82 8.90 -6.55
C TYR A 33 6.09 8.26 -7.92
N LEU A 34 6.37 6.96 -7.93
CA LEU A 34 6.53 6.14 -9.12
C LEU A 34 5.43 5.06 -9.16
N ALA A 35 4.48 5.19 -10.09
CA ALA A 35 3.49 4.18 -10.40
C ALA A 35 4.01 3.26 -11.52
N ASP A 36 4.39 2.04 -11.19
CA ASP A 36 4.88 1.04 -12.14
C ASP A 36 3.73 0.23 -12.76
N SER A 37 2.77 0.94 -13.36
CA SER A 37 1.51 0.38 -13.86
C SER A 37 1.70 -0.63 -15.01
N ILE A 38 2.75 -0.51 -15.82
CA ILE A 38 3.04 -1.46 -16.91
C ILE A 38 3.35 -2.87 -16.37
N ASN A 39 3.89 -2.97 -15.17
CA ASN A 39 4.18 -4.23 -14.50
C ASN A 39 3.06 -4.72 -13.57
N SER A 40 1.96 -3.95 -13.45
CA SER A 40 0.80 -4.32 -12.62
C SER A 40 0.04 -5.53 -13.21
N PRO A 41 -0.52 -6.42 -12.38
CA PRO A 41 -0.40 -6.48 -10.93
C PRO A 41 0.83 -7.27 -10.47
N TYR A 42 1.55 -6.79 -9.46
CA TYR A 42 2.72 -7.47 -8.89
C TYR A 42 2.39 -8.83 -8.26
N GLY A 43 1.18 -9.01 -7.79
CA GLY A 43 0.75 -10.24 -7.11
C GLY A 43 0.79 -11.52 -7.95
N ARG A 44 1.02 -11.42 -9.27
CA ARG A 44 1.15 -12.57 -10.20
C ARG A 44 2.59 -12.90 -10.57
N LYS A 45 3.54 -12.06 -10.18
CA LYS A 45 4.96 -12.19 -10.56
C LYS A 45 5.70 -13.13 -9.62
N SER A 46 6.77 -13.76 -10.12
CA SER A 46 7.70 -14.51 -9.29
C SER A 46 8.48 -13.58 -8.37
N ASN A 47 9.04 -14.13 -7.29
CA ASN A 47 9.85 -13.35 -6.34
C ASN A 47 11.10 -12.75 -7.04
N GLU A 48 11.74 -13.49 -7.93
CA GLU A 48 12.89 -13.03 -8.68
C GLU A 48 12.55 -11.83 -9.61
N GLU A 49 11.41 -11.91 -10.31
CA GLU A 49 10.92 -10.80 -11.14
C GLU A 49 10.61 -9.57 -10.27
N LEU A 50 9.95 -9.75 -9.12
CA LEU A 50 9.63 -8.67 -8.21
C LEU A 50 10.89 -7.97 -7.69
N ILE A 51 11.91 -8.73 -7.29
CA ILE A 51 13.19 -8.15 -6.85
C ILE A 51 13.83 -7.31 -7.97
N LYS A 52 13.85 -7.81 -9.22
CA LYS A 52 14.39 -7.08 -10.37
C LYS A 52 13.64 -5.77 -10.62
N ILE A 53 12.32 -5.80 -10.56
CA ILE A 53 11.48 -4.62 -10.75
C ILE A 53 11.69 -3.62 -9.60
N CYS A 54 11.62 -4.09 -8.35
CA CYS A 54 11.82 -3.24 -7.19
C CYS A 54 13.20 -2.57 -7.17
N LYS A 55 14.25 -3.27 -7.62
CA LYS A 55 15.59 -2.65 -7.81
C LYS A 55 15.55 -1.47 -8.76
N LYS A 56 14.96 -1.63 -9.95
CA LYS A 56 14.85 -0.54 -10.95
C LYS A 56 14.09 0.66 -10.36
N ASN A 57 12.98 0.41 -9.66
CA ASN A 57 12.19 1.47 -9.05
C ASN A 57 12.96 2.20 -7.94
N VAL A 58 13.71 1.46 -7.11
CA VAL A 58 14.57 2.02 -6.07
C VAL A 58 15.70 2.85 -6.67
N GLU A 59 16.39 2.33 -7.70
CA GLU A 59 17.47 3.03 -8.38
C GLU A 59 16.96 4.33 -9.04
N PHE A 60 15.78 4.29 -9.66
CA PHE A 60 15.14 5.49 -10.19
C PHE A 60 14.93 6.56 -9.10
N LEU A 61 14.37 6.18 -7.95
CA LEU A 61 14.10 7.11 -6.84
C LEU A 61 15.38 7.64 -6.19
N ILE A 62 16.41 6.80 -6.05
CA ILE A 62 17.73 7.24 -5.55
C ILE A 62 18.35 8.26 -6.51
N ASN A 63 18.33 7.98 -7.81
CA ASN A 63 18.86 8.88 -8.84
C ASN A 63 18.06 10.20 -8.95
N SER A 64 16.77 10.17 -8.58
CA SER A 64 15.92 11.34 -8.42
C SER A 64 16.18 12.13 -7.12
N GLY A 65 17.17 11.72 -6.31
CA GLY A 65 17.60 12.41 -5.11
C GLY A 65 16.73 12.21 -3.88
N CYS A 66 15.96 11.12 -3.80
CA CYS A 66 15.16 10.81 -2.62
C CYS A 66 16.03 10.53 -1.39
N LYS A 67 15.56 10.96 -0.20
CA LYS A 67 16.21 10.78 1.10
C LYS A 67 15.70 9.57 1.89
N LEU A 68 14.52 9.08 1.54
CA LEU A 68 13.85 7.93 2.13
C LEU A 68 12.91 7.35 1.08
N ILE A 69 12.70 6.03 1.06
CA ILE A 69 11.80 5.37 0.13
C ILE A 69 10.70 4.62 0.89
N VAL A 70 9.45 4.91 0.55
CA VAL A 70 8.26 4.17 0.97
C VAL A 70 7.91 3.17 -0.13
N ILE A 71 7.95 1.89 0.19
CA ILE A 71 7.48 0.81 -0.70
C ILE A 71 5.97 0.72 -0.51
N ALA A 72 5.22 1.50 -1.30
CA ALA A 72 3.78 1.68 -1.16
C ALA A 72 2.98 0.53 -1.81
N CYS A 73 3.48 -0.70 -1.74
CA CYS A 73 2.88 -1.92 -2.27
C CYS A 73 3.10 -3.08 -1.30
N ASN A 74 2.02 -3.73 -0.83
CA ASN A 74 2.12 -4.88 0.07
C ASN A 74 2.94 -6.02 -0.57
N THR A 75 2.62 -6.38 -1.81
CA THR A 75 3.33 -7.44 -2.53
C THR A 75 4.81 -7.12 -2.72
N ALA A 76 5.15 -5.89 -3.10
CA ALA A 76 6.54 -5.46 -3.23
C ALA A 76 7.26 -5.52 -1.88
N THR A 77 6.64 -4.98 -0.81
CA THR A 77 7.22 -5.00 0.53
C THR A 77 7.52 -6.42 0.98
N THR A 78 6.49 -7.29 0.99
CA THR A 78 6.63 -8.62 1.59
C THR A 78 7.61 -9.52 0.86
N ASN A 79 7.90 -9.24 -0.42
CA ASN A 79 8.82 -10.05 -1.23
C ASN A 79 10.20 -9.41 -1.45
N SER A 80 10.37 -8.10 -1.26
CA SER A 80 11.65 -7.45 -1.61
C SER A 80 12.32 -6.65 -0.49
N ILE A 81 11.61 -6.23 0.56
CA ILE A 81 12.15 -5.27 1.54
C ILE A 81 13.43 -5.75 2.23
N SER A 82 13.54 -7.03 2.56
CA SER A 82 14.73 -7.60 3.20
C SER A 82 15.94 -7.49 2.28
N TYR A 83 15.76 -7.83 1.00
CA TYR A 83 16.80 -7.69 -0.02
C TYR A 83 17.21 -6.23 -0.22
N LEU A 84 16.24 -5.32 -0.33
CA LEU A 84 16.50 -3.89 -0.55
C LEU A 84 17.27 -3.28 0.63
N ARG A 85 16.89 -3.57 1.87
CA ARG A 85 17.60 -3.10 3.07
C ARG A 85 19.02 -3.61 3.20
N GLN A 86 19.33 -4.79 2.68
CA GLN A 86 20.68 -5.35 2.66
C GLN A 86 21.57 -4.72 1.60
N ASN A 87 21.01 -4.27 0.47
CA ASN A 87 21.75 -3.83 -0.71
C ASN A 87 21.81 -2.31 -0.90
N TYR A 88 20.98 -1.53 -0.20
CA TYR A 88 20.95 -0.07 -0.34
C TYR A 88 21.04 0.61 1.04
N LYS A 89 21.77 1.73 1.09
CA LYS A 89 21.97 2.49 2.34
C LYS A 89 20.83 3.45 2.69
N ILE A 90 19.93 3.72 1.73
CA ILE A 90 18.78 4.60 1.95
C ILE A 90 17.76 3.93 2.90
N PRO A 91 17.12 4.66 3.82
CA PRO A 91 16.08 4.10 4.68
C PRO A 91 14.83 3.72 3.88
N PHE A 92 14.27 2.54 4.21
CA PHE A 92 13.05 2.01 3.61
C PHE A 92 11.93 1.88 4.62
N ILE A 93 10.75 2.40 4.27
CA ILE A 93 9.49 2.11 4.93
C ILE A 93 8.75 1.10 4.06
N GLY A 94 8.45 -0.05 4.61
CA GLY A 94 7.59 -1.05 3.98
C GLY A 94 6.18 -0.99 4.55
N ILE A 95 5.25 -1.60 3.83
CA ILE A 95 3.87 -1.75 4.26
C ILE A 95 3.52 -3.23 4.41
N GLU A 96 2.81 -3.54 5.46
CA GLU A 96 2.32 -4.89 5.74
C GLU A 96 0.82 -4.84 6.05
N PRO A 97 0.08 -5.93 5.77
CA PRO A 97 -1.30 -6.03 6.21
C PRO A 97 -1.43 -5.82 7.73
N ALA A 98 -2.47 -5.11 8.15
CA ALA A 98 -2.68 -4.69 9.55
C ALA A 98 -3.13 -5.87 10.46
N ILE A 99 -2.44 -7.02 10.39
CA ILE A 99 -2.79 -8.25 11.12
C ILE A 99 -2.64 -8.03 12.63
N LYS A 100 -1.52 -7.45 13.06
CA LYS A 100 -1.27 -7.22 14.49
C LYS A 100 -2.36 -6.40 15.17
N PRO A 101 -2.74 -5.20 14.71
CA PRO A 101 -3.84 -4.46 15.34
C PRO A 101 -5.19 -5.18 15.22
N ALA A 102 -5.46 -5.90 14.14
CA ALA A 102 -6.67 -6.70 14.00
C ALA A 102 -6.73 -7.81 15.06
N ALA A 103 -5.64 -8.56 15.22
CA ALA A 103 -5.51 -9.65 16.19
C ALA A 103 -5.66 -9.19 17.64
N LEU A 104 -5.07 -8.04 17.98
CA LEU A 104 -5.14 -7.48 19.35
C LEU A 104 -6.52 -6.93 19.71
N ASN A 105 -7.35 -6.55 18.72
CA ASN A 105 -8.61 -5.86 18.94
C ASN A 105 -9.84 -6.66 18.50
N THR A 106 -9.68 -7.87 17.98
CA THR A 106 -10.83 -8.73 17.65
C THR A 106 -11.57 -9.17 18.93
N LYS A 107 -12.89 -9.16 18.88
CA LYS A 107 -13.77 -9.62 19.95
C LYS A 107 -14.28 -11.05 19.70
N THR A 108 -14.36 -11.44 18.43
CA THR A 108 -14.83 -12.80 18.04
C THR A 108 -13.69 -13.80 17.96
N GLY A 109 -12.43 -13.33 18.03
CA GLY A 109 -11.26 -14.17 17.76
C GLY A 109 -11.10 -14.55 16.28
N LYS A 110 -11.86 -13.90 15.37
CA LYS A 110 -11.83 -14.18 13.93
C LYS A 110 -11.62 -12.90 13.14
N ILE A 111 -10.59 -12.88 12.28
CA ILE A 111 -10.31 -11.77 11.39
C ILE A 111 -10.28 -12.21 9.93
N GLY A 112 -10.79 -11.38 9.04
CA GLY A 112 -10.66 -11.58 7.59
C GLY A 112 -9.46 -10.82 7.05
N VAL A 113 -8.76 -11.40 6.08
CA VAL A 113 -7.68 -10.74 5.34
C VAL A 113 -7.94 -10.86 3.84
N LEU A 114 -8.12 -9.73 3.18
CA LEU A 114 -8.17 -9.66 1.71
C LEU A 114 -6.80 -9.23 1.19
N ALA A 115 -6.15 -10.05 0.37
CA ALA A 115 -4.85 -9.69 -0.20
C ALA A 115 -4.63 -10.32 -1.59
N THR A 116 -3.53 -9.98 -2.22
CA THR A 116 -3.08 -10.62 -3.46
C THR A 116 -2.39 -11.95 -3.18
N LYS A 117 -2.31 -12.83 -4.18
CA LYS A 117 -1.56 -14.09 -4.09
C LYS A 117 -0.12 -13.86 -3.62
N GLY A 118 0.57 -12.87 -4.21
CA GLY A 118 1.97 -12.58 -3.89
C GLY A 118 2.18 -12.08 -2.46
N THR A 119 1.18 -11.45 -1.84
CA THR A 119 1.25 -11.05 -0.42
C THR A 119 1.01 -12.25 0.49
N LEU A 120 -0.06 -13.01 0.28
CA LEU A 120 -0.41 -14.18 1.11
C LEU A 120 0.65 -15.28 1.07
N GLY A 121 1.25 -15.52 -0.10
CA GLY A 121 2.31 -16.54 -0.27
C GLY A 121 3.70 -16.09 0.15
N SER A 122 3.86 -14.93 0.79
CA SER A 122 5.18 -14.42 1.17
C SER A 122 5.59 -14.89 2.58
N ASN A 123 6.89 -15.18 2.76
CA ASN A 123 7.43 -15.56 4.07
C ASN A 123 7.21 -14.49 5.15
N LEU A 124 7.20 -13.19 4.77
CA LEU A 124 6.98 -12.12 5.73
C LEU A 124 5.53 -12.11 6.22
N PHE A 125 4.57 -12.32 5.33
CA PHE A 125 3.15 -12.44 5.70
C PHE A 125 2.92 -13.65 6.61
N GLU A 126 3.46 -14.81 6.26
CA GLU A 126 3.36 -16.04 7.06
C GLU A 126 3.93 -15.83 8.48
N LYS A 127 5.12 -15.23 8.60
CA LYS A 127 5.72 -14.91 9.92
C LYS A 127 4.85 -13.97 10.74
N THR A 128 4.30 -12.92 10.12
CA THR A 128 3.45 -11.94 10.80
C THR A 128 2.14 -12.60 11.25
N SER A 129 1.52 -13.42 10.41
CA SER A 129 0.29 -14.15 10.73
C SER A 129 0.53 -15.17 11.87
N THR A 130 1.62 -15.93 11.82
CA THR A 130 1.99 -16.89 12.87
C THR A 130 2.28 -16.18 14.21
N LEU A 131 3.04 -15.07 14.18
CA LEU A 131 3.41 -14.35 15.40
C LEU A 131 2.20 -13.74 16.11
N HIS A 132 1.24 -13.22 15.38
CA HIS A 132 0.11 -12.49 15.95
C HIS A 132 -1.21 -13.29 15.95
N GLY A 133 -1.26 -14.41 15.23
CA GLY A 133 -2.45 -15.25 15.08
C GLY A 133 -2.59 -16.40 16.08
N GLN A 134 -1.74 -16.52 17.12
CA GLN A 134 -1.67 -17.69 18.00
C GLN A 134 -3.00 -18.08 18.69
N ASN A 135 -3.89 -17.10 18.93
CA ASN A 135 -5.17 -17.32 19.61
C ASN A 135 -6.38 -16.84 18.81
N ILE A 136 -6.22 -16.66 17.51
CA ILE A 136 -7.27 -16.15 16.62
C ILE A 136 -7.32 -16.97 15.33
N GLU A 137 -8.48 -16.97 14.69
CA GLU A 137 -8.67 -17.55 13.36
C GLU A 137 -8.46 -16.45 12.31
N ILE A 138 -7.48 -16.62 11.42
CA ILE A 138 -7.22 -15.72 10.30
C ILE A 138 -7.80 -16.33 9.03
N ILE A 139 -8.85 -15.73 8.50
CA ILE A 139 -9.53 -16.15 7.28
C ILE A 139 -8.96 -15.36 6.09
N GLU A 140 -8.06 -15.98 5.35
CA GLU A 140 -7.39 -15.37 4.20
C GLU A 140 -8.19 -15.58 2.91
N LYS A 141 -8.32 -14.53 2.10
CA LYS A 141 -8.89 -14.63 0.75
C LYS A 141 -8.01 -13.88 -0.26
N GLN A 142 -7.56 -14.62 -1.25
CA GLN A 142 -6.95 -14.06 -2.43
C GLN A 142 -8.03 -13.43 -3.30
N VAL A 143 -8.01 -12.10 -3.44
CA VAL A 143 -8.94 -11.40 -4.34
C VAL A 143 -8.32 -11.28 -5.73
N THR A 144 -8.99 -11.88 -6.72
CA THR A 144 -8.54 -11.87 -8.12
C THR A 144 -9.42 -10.94 -8.93
N GLY A 145 -8.82 -10.09 -9.78
CA GLY A 145 -9.53 -9.20 -10.69
C GLY A 145 -9.81 -7.80 -10.12
N LEU A 146 -9.72 -7.58 -8.81
CA LEU A 146 -10.03 -6.28 -8.20
C LEU A 146 -8.98 -5.21 -8.53
N VAL A 147 -7.70 -5.55 -8.48
CA VAL A 147 -6.61 -4.62 -8.83
C VAL A 147 -6.76 -4.17 -10.28
N GLU A 148 -7.07 -5.09 -11.19
CA GLU A 148 -7.24 -4.79 -12.62
C GLU A 148 -8.45 -3.88 -12.91
N LEU A 149 -9.52 -3.99 -12.13
CA LEU A 149 -10.66 -3.07 -12.23
C LEU A 149 -10.28 -1.67 -11.75
N ILE A 150 -9.60 -1.59 -10.60
CA ILE A 150 -9.14 -0.32 -10.02
C ILE A 150 -8.14 0.38 -10.94
N GLU A 151 -7.16 -0.34 -11.50
CA GLU A 151 -6.20 0.19 -12.48
C GLU A 151 -6.85 0.66 -13.80
N LYS A 152 -8.10 0.26 -14.06
CA LYS A 152 -8.94 0.77 -15.16
C LYS A 152 -9.82 1.96 -14.76
N GLY A 153 -9.68 2.48 -13.53
CA GLY A 153 -10.47 3.59 -13.01
C GLY A 153 -11.89 3.20 -12.57
N ILE A 154 -12.14 1.91 -12.32
CA ILE A 154 -13.44 1.44 -11.84
C ILE A 154 -13.36 1.31 -10.31
N PHE A 155 -13.93 2.28 -9.59
CA PHE A 155 -13.87 2.36 -8.13
C PHE A 155 -15.22 2.05 -7.45
N SER A 156 -16.29 1.84 -8.21
CA SER A 156 -17.64 1.56 -7.70
C SER A 156 -18.51 0.87 -8.75
N GLY A 157 -19.72 0.49 -8.34
CA GLY A 157 -20.71 -0.11 -9.22
C GLY A 157 -20.78 -1.63 -9.14
N SER A 158 -21.76 -2.23 -9.85
CA SER A 158 -22.12 -3.65 -9.71
C SER A 158 -20.94 -4.62 -9.89
N LYS A 159 -20.00 -4.30 -10.79
CA LYS A 159 -18.80 -5.15 -11.01
C LYS A 159 -17.93 -5.25 -9.76
N ILE A 160 -17.71 -4.12 -9.07
CA ILE A 160 -16.95 -4.07 -7.82
C ILE A 160 -17.73 -4.74 -6.70
N ASP A 161 -19.01 -4.37 -6.55
CA ASP A 161 -19.87 -4.88 -5.48
C ASP A 161 -19.96 -6.42 -5.55
N THR A 162 -20.33 -6.98 -6.72
CA THR A 162 -20.44 -8.44 -6.91
C THR A 162 -19.11 -9.16 -6.65
N LEU A 163 -18.00 -8.57 -7.10
CA LEU A 163 -16.69 -9.17 -6.87
C LEU A 163 -16.34 -9.20 -5.38
N LEU A 164 -16.56 -8.11 -4.66
CA LEU A 164 -16.29 -8.00 -3.23
C LEU A 164 -17.23 -8.88 -2.39
N GLU A 165 -18.52 -8.93 -2.71
CA GLU A 165 -19.51 -9.80 -2.05
C GLU A 165 -19.09 -11.27 -2.07
N LYS A 166 -18.57 -11.74 -3.19
CA LYS A 166 -18.07 -13.12 -3.34
C LYS A 166 -17.03 -13.50 -2.27
N TYR A 167 -16.18 -12.54 -1.86
CA TYR A 167 -15.11 -12.79 -0.89
C TYR A 167 -15.49 -12.40 0.53
N ILE A 168 -16.20 -11.29 0.72
CA ILE A 168 -16.50 -10.73 2.04
C ILE A 168 -17.67 -11.45 2.70
N THR A 169 -18.75 -11.74 1.97
CA THR A 169 -19.96 -12.38 2.55
C THR A 169 -19.66 -13.71 3.24
N PRO A 170 -18.87 -14.65 2.66
CA PRO A 170 -18.51 -15.88 3.37
C PRO A 170 -17.72 -15.63 4.67
N MET A 171 -16.86 -14.58 4.70
CA MET A 171 -16.12 -14.23 5.91
C MET A 171 -17.05 -13.69 7.00
N ILE A 172 -18.03 -12.85 6.62
CA ILE A 172 -19.07 -12.35 7.55
C ILE A 172 -19.83 -13.51 8.17
N ASN A 173 -20.24 -14.51 7.36
CA ASN A 173 -20.99 -15.67 7.81
C ASN A 173 -20.19 -16.57 8.78
N ILE A 174 -18.86 -16.55 8.70
CA ILE A 174 -17.96 -17.23 9.65
C ILE A 174 -17.87 -16.44 10.98
N GLY A 175 -18.25 -15.15 10.99
CA GLY A 175 -18.28 -14.32 12.18
C GLY A 175 -17.01 -13.49 12.42
N ILE A 176 -16.35 -13.03 11.35
CA ILE A 176 -15.27 -12.03 11.52
C ILE A 176 -15.83 -10.73 12.08
N ASP A 177 -15.05 -10.01 12.87
CA ASP A 177 -15.36 -8.65 13.33
C ASP A 177 -14.33 -7.61 12.88
N LYS A 178 -13.24 -8.05 12.26
CA LYS A 178 -12.20 -7.23 11.65
C LYS A 178 -11.94 -7.70 10.22
N LEU A 179 -11.78 -6.76 9.29
CA LEU A 179 -11.41 -7.02 7.91
C LEU A 179 -10.15 -6.24 7.56
N VAL A 180 -9.05 -6.94 7.30
CA VAL A 180 -7.75 -6.35 6.95
C VAL A 180 -7.62 -6.24 5.44
N LEU A 181 -7.31 -5.03 4.95
CA LEU A 181 -7.01 -4.76 3.56
C LEU A 181 -5.50 -4.92 3.33
N GLY A 182 -5.09 -6.07 2.82
CA GLY A 182 -3.69 -6.44 2.53
C GLY A 182 -3.23 -6.07 1.12
N CYS A 183 -3.85 -5.07 0.50
CA CYS A 183 -3.47 -4.51 -0.78
C CYS A 183 -3.78 -3.02 -0.81
N THR A 184 -2.86 -2.21 -1.30
CA THR A 184 -2.96 -0.75 -1.39
C THR A 184 -4.08 -0.23 -2.28
N HIS A 185 -4.52 -1.04 -3.24
CA HIS A 185 -5.65 -0.70 -4.11
C HIS A 185 -7.00 -0.79 -3.41
N TYR A 186 -7.15 -1.66 -2.41
CA TYR A 186 -8.48 -1.95 -1.83
C TYR A 186 -9.10 -0.78 -1.08
N PRO A 187 -8.36 0.12 -0.41
CA PRO A 187 -8.94 1.34 0.16
C PRO A 187 -9.61 2.26 -0.86
N LEU A 188 -9.24 2.20 -2.15
CA LEU A 188 -9.89 2.99 -3.22
C LEU A 188 -11.35 2.56 -3.48
N VAL A 189 -11.75 1.38 -3.03
CA VAL A 189 -13.13 0.86 -3.12
C VAL A 189 -13.77 0.69 -1.74
N ILE A 190 -13.31 1.46 -0.75
CA ILE A 190 -13.74 1.36 0.64
C ILE A 190 -15.26 1.49 0.80
N ASN A 191 -15.91 2.38 0.03
CA ASN A 191 -17.36 2.58 0.08
C ASN A 191 -18.14 1.30 -0.27
N SER A 192 -17.68 0.52 -1.26
CA SER A 192 -18.28 -0.77 -1.61
C SER A 192 -18.05 -1.81 -0.51
N ILE A 193 -16.85 -1.82 0.10
CA ILE A 193 -16.52 -2.70 1.24
C ILE A 193 -17.43 -2.39 2.43
N GLU A 194 -17.55 -1.11 2.81
CA GLU A 194 -18.40 -0.67 3.93
C GLU A 194 -19.89 -0.96 3.71
N LYS A 195 -20.36 -0.85 2.47
CA LYS A 195 -21.73 -1.22 2.09
C LYS A 195 -21.99 -2.71 2.35
N ILE A 196 -21.06 -3.60 1.97
CA ILE A 196 -21.18 -5.04 2.15
C ILE A 196 -21.07 -5.41 3.64
N THR A 197 -20.12 -4.83 4.35
CA THR A 197 -19.92 -5.08 5.79
C THR A 197 -20.99 -4.42 6.66
N LYS A 198 -21.85 -3.56 6.09
CA LYS A 198 -22.88 -2.77 6.78
C LYS A 198 -22.31 -1.97 7.95
N LYS A 199 -21.00 -1.65 7.90
CA LYS A 199 -20.23 -1.00 8.98
C LYS A 199 -20.27 -1.74 10.33
N THR A 200 -20.65 -3.01 10.34
CA THR A 200 -20.62 -3.86 11.56
C THR A 200 -19.27 -4.52 11.78
N ILE A 201 -18.43 -4.53 10.76
CA ILE A 201 -17.07 -5.07 10.77
C ILE A 201 -16.10 -3.89 10.62
N GLU A 202 -15.13 -3.80 11.51
CA GLU A 202 -14.09 -2.79 11.42
C GLU A 202 -13.13 -3.15 10.28
N VAL A 203 -12.98 -2.22 9.33
CA VAL A 203 -12.05 -2.34 8.21
C VAL A 203 -10.73 -1.67 8.58
N LEU A 204 -9.64 -2.45 8.53
CA LEU A 204 -8.29 -1.96 8.85
C LEU A 204 -7.43 -1.88 7.58
N GLU A 205 -6.76 -0.77 7.43
CA GLU A 205 -5.81 -0.51 6.36
C GLU A 205 -4.52 0.11 6.95
N CYS A 206 -3.48 0.28 6.16
CA CYS A 206 -2.14 0.60 6.66
C CYS A 206 -1.67 2.05 6.39
N SER A 207 -2.46 2.92 5.73
CA SER A 207 -1.96 4.23 5.30
C SER A 207 -1.56 5.13 6.46
N HIS A 208 -2.40 5.26 7.48
CA HIS A 208 -2.07 6.08 8.65
C HIS A 208 -0.91 5.53 9.49
N PRO A 209 -0.87 4.23 9.85
CA PRO A 209 0.30 3.63 10.49
C PRO A 209 1.61 3.83 9.73
N VAL A 210 1.58 3.72 8.39
CA VAL A 210 2.76 3.94 7.55
C VAL A 210 3.19 5.42 7.58
N ALA A 211 2.25 6.36 7.57
CA ALA A 211 2.56 7.79 7.70
C ALA A 211 3.24 8.09 9.06
N LEU A 212 2.73 7.55 10.15
CA LEU A 212 3.33 7.69 11.48
C LEU A 212 4.75 7.10 11.53
N GLN A 213 4.95 5.91 10.97
CA GLN A 213 6.26 5.28 10.90
C GLN A 213 7.25 6.10 10.04
N THR A 214 6.78 6.65 8.91
CA THR A 214 7.59 7.52 8.05
C THR A 214 8.06 8.75 8.83
N LYS A 215 7.14 9.43 9.54
CA LYS A 215 7.49 10.57 10.41
C LYS A 215 8.53 10.17 11.46
N LYS A 216 8.30 9.06 12.17
CA LYS A 216 9.21 8.57 13.20
C LYS A 216 10.63 8.34 12.68
N ILE A 217 10.76 7.74 11.49
CA ILE A 217 12.08 7.45 10.88
C ILE A 217 12.75 8.76 10.40
N LEU A 218 12.00 9.68 9.78
CA LEU A 218 12.55 10.98 9.39
C LEU A 218 13.11 11.73 10.60
N CYS A 219 12.34 11.82 11.69
CA CYS A 219 12.78 12.45 12.94
C CYS A 219 14.04 11.77 13.51
N SER A 220 14.04 10.44 13.61
CA SER A 220 15.16 9.69 14.22
C SER A 220 16.46 9.80 13.44
N LEU A 221 16.39 10.07 12.14
CA LEU A 221 17.54 10.23 11.24
C LEU A 221 17.88 11.71 10.96
N ASN A 222 17.18 12.67 11.57
CA ASN A 222 17.31 14.11 11.29
C ASN A 222 17.15 14.45 9.80
N LEU A 223 16.18 13.79 9.13
CA LEU A 223 15.90 13.93 7.71
C LEU A 223 14.69 14.81 7.41
N GLU A 224 13.99 15.32 8.41
CA GLU A 224 12.80 16.16 8.23
C GLU A 224 13.13 17.46 7.48
N ASN A 225 12.21 17.89 6.63
CA ASN A 225 12.24 19.25 6.07
C ASN A 225 11.55 20.19 7.06
N LEU A 226 12.33 20.99 7.78
CA LEU A 226 11.85 21.95 8.76
C LEU A 226 11.57 23.33 8.15
N GLU A 227 11.92 23.53 6.89
CA GLU A 227 11.75 24.81 6.21
C GLU A 227 10.38 24.87 5.51
N LYS A 228 9.77 26.06 5.55
CA LYS A 228 8.57 26.37 4.75
C LYS A 228 9.01 26.83 3.35
N THR A 229 9.45 25.88 2.53
CA THR A 229 9.75 26.13 1.11
C THR A 229 8.55 25.76 0.25
N GLU A 230 8.58 26.14 -1.02
CA GLU A 230 7.61 25.65 -2.00
C GLU A 230 7.71 24.12 -2.09
N ILE A 231 6.61 23.44 -1.86
CA ILE A 231 6.55 21.98 -1.82
C ILE A 231 6.29 21.44 -3.22
N LYS A 232 7.12 20.48 -3.64
CA LYS A 232 7.01 19.81 -4.92
C LYS A 232 6.50 18.38 -4.73
N ASN A 233 5.37 18.09 -5.36
CA ASN A 233 4.79 16.75 -5.43
C ASN A 233 4.84 16.26 -6.87
N ILE A 234 5.75 15.34 -7.15
CA ILE A 234 6.00 14.82 -8.50
C ILE A 234 5.48 13.39 -8.58
N PHE A 235 4.77 13.10 -9.68
CA PHE A 235 4.22 11.78 -9.94
C PHE A 235 4.72 11.26 -11.28
N TYR A 236 5.45 10.15 -11.27
CA TYR A 236 5.87 9.44 -12.47
C TYR A 236 5.00 8.21 -12.70
N THR A 237 4.61 7.97 -13.95
CA THR A 237 3.91 6.76 -14.35
C THR A 237 4.38 6.26 -15.71
N ASN A 238 4.45 4.94 -15.85
CA ASN A 238 4.60 4.27 -17.14
C ASN A 238 3.27 3.71 -17.68
N GLY A 239 2.13 4.07 -17.04
CA GLY A 239 0.78 3.64 -17.39
C GLY A 239 -0.08 4.74 -18.01
N ASN A 240 -1.40 4.63 -17.80
CA ASN A 240 -2.38 5.62 -18.24
C ASN A 240 -2.48 6.77 -17.23
N ASP A 241 -2.08 7.97 -17.63
CA ASP A 241 -2.08 9.17 -16.79
C ASP A 241 -3.48 9.80 -16.59
N ASN A 242 -4.48 9.48 -17.42
CA ASN A 242 -5.82 10.04 -17.30
C ASN A 242 -6.49 9.67 -15.96
N ILE A 243 -6.27 8.43 -15.48
CA ILE A 243 -6.82 7.98 -14.21
C ILE A 243 -6.14 8.72 -13.05
N LEU A 244 -4.84 8.97 -13.17
CA LEU A 244 -4.08 9.72 -12.17
C LEU A 244 -4.55 11.17 -12.09
N LYS A 245 -4.77 11.83 -13.23
CA LYS A 245 -5.32 13.19 -13.30
C LYS A 245 -6.69 13.32 -12.65
N ALA A 246 -7.49 12.23 -12.66
CA ALA A 246 -8.78 12.21 -11.99
C ALA A 246 -8.70 11.93 -10.48
N LEU A 247 -7.60 11.31 -10.00
CA LEU A 247 -7.42 10.94 -8.59
C LEU A 247 -6.55 11.92 -7.82
N LEU A 248 -5.69 12.66 -8.50
CA LEU A 248 -4.74 13.59 -7.91
C LEU A 248 -5.23 15.02 -8.08
N ASP A 249 -5.01 15.84 -7.05
CA ASP A 249 -5.26 17.27 -7.09
C ASP A 249 -4.25 17.96 -8.04
N GLU A 250 -4.54 19.22 -8.44
CA GLU A 250 -3.64 20.08 -9.24
C GLU A 250 -2.26 20.33 -8.60
N LYS A 251 -2.06 19.91 -7.36
CA LYS A 251 -0.79 20.00 -6.61
C LYS A 251 0.30 19.07 -7.13
N PHE A 252 -0.04 18.12 -8.00
CA PHE A 252 0.90 17.13 -8.51
C PHE A 252 1.32 17.42 -9.93
N GLU A 253 2.64 17.45 -10.14
CA GLU A 253 3.21 17.42 -11.49
C GLU A 253 3.29 15.96 -11.97
N ILE A 254 2.57 15.61 -13.03
CA ILE A 254 2.49 14.24 -13.55
C ILE A 254 3.36 14.11 -14.79
N PHE A 255 4.31 13.18 -14.76
CA PHE A 255 5.19 12.85 -15.86
C PHE A 255 5.00 11.40 -16.30
N LYS A 256 4.94 11.20 -17.61
CA LYS A 256 4.95 9.85 -18.20
C LYS A 256 6.37 9.45 -18.56
N ILE A 257 6.77 8.23 -18.17
CA ILE A 257 8.10 7.65 -18.43
C ILE A 257 7.99 6.30 -19.17
#